data_2ab3a8396c6241d78691c2a9ca218b2b
#
_entry.id   2ab3a8396c6241d78691c2a9ca218b2b
#
_cell.length_a   1.000
_cell.length_b   1.000
_cell.length_c   1.000
_cell.angle_alpha   90.00
_cell.angle_beta   90.00
_cell.angle_gamma   90.00
#
_symmetry.space_group_name_H-M   'P 1'
#
loop_
_entity.id
_entity.type
_entity.pdbx_description
1 polymer ?
#
loop_
_entity_poly.entity_id
_entity_poly.type
_entity_poly.pdbx_seq_one_letter_code
_entity_poly.pdbx_strand_id
1 'polypeptide(L)'
;RLLPYDSEFTDIGQAIVFAEYCDGNVLYTDERGYFTYTGARWEASPAKVASMWQNFSNEQWKYVKDAQAKAGKKLDDYIQSCTSKDGSVAGIDLKQRDALQKAKDSADALVAAAKKYRSANKQDAVLKICRAKMFCEAGLFDNDAFLLNTPAGTVDLKTGQIYGHSKDDYITLITSVAPDAAQEGKLWDDFLNTITCGDMELKEFLQQLAGMAAIGKVYEEKLIIACGNGSNGKSTFFNTLMEVMGDYACTFSADVLIQSYGDKSEKLSMLDGKRLVVAGELGAGQRLDDATVKRMCSTDKVVA
;
A
#
# COMPACT_ATOMS: atom_id res chain seq x y z
N ARG A 1 20.48 6.72 -5.99
CA ARG A 1 21.59 6.20 -6.82
C ARG A 1 21.01 5.45 -8.02
N LEU A 2 21.66 5.56 -9.21
CA LEU A 2 21.19 4.91 -10.44
C LEU A 2 22.09 3.77 -10.94
N LEU A 3 23.32 3.66 -10.46
CA LEU A 3 24.25 2.61 -10.88
C LEU A 3 24.63 1.69 -9.72
N PRO A 4 24.81 0.39 -9.98
CA PRO A 4 25.33 -0.55 -9.00
C PRO A 4 26.70 -0.12 -8.44
N TYR A 5 27.04 -0.59 -7.24
CA TYR A 5 28.35 -0.42 -6.67
C TYR A 5 29.38 -1.07 -7.58
N ASP A 6 30.55 -0.45 -7.70
CA ASP A 6 31.67 -0.89 -8.55
C ASP A 6 31.28 -1.11 -10.03
N SER A 7 30.15 -0.50 -10.47
CA SER A 7 29.59 -0.67 -11.82
C SER A 7 29.28 -2.12 -12.19
N GLU A 8 29.08 -2.99 -11.22
CA GLU A 8 28.68 -4.38 -11.44
C GLU A 8 27.19 -4.50 -11.79
N PHE A 9 26.92 -4.58 -13.09
CA PHE A 9 25.58 -4.89 -13.60
C PHE A 9 25.28 -6.39 -13.47
N THR A 10 25.10 -6.84 -12.23
CA THR A 10 24.56 -8.18 -11.90
C THR A 10 23.11 -8.05 -11.46
N ASP A 11 22.35 -9.15 -11.47
CA ASP A 11 20.95 -9.13 -10.99
C ASP A 11 20.90 -8.72 -9.51
N ILE A 12 21.88 -9.14 -8.70
CA ILE A 12 22.00 -8.75 -7.30
C ILE A 12 22.34 -7.25 -7.18
N GLY A 13 23.33 -6.76 -7.94
CA GLY A 13 23.71 -5.34 -7.94
C GLY A 13 22.54 -4.43 -8.32
N GLN A 14 21.77 -4.80 -9.34
CA GLN A 14 20.58 -4.08 -9.76
C GLN A 14 19.47 -4.12 -8.68
N ALA A 15 19.28 -5.25 -8.00
CA ALA A 15 18.32 -5.37 -6.91
C ALA A 15 18.67 -4.46 -5.72
N ILE A 16 19.95 -4.31 -5.40
CA ILE A 16 20.40 -3.40 -4.34
C ILE A 16 20.07 -1.96 -4.68
N VAL A 17 20.45 -1.51 -5.87
CA VAL A 17 20.23 -0.12 -6.30
C VAL A 17 18.76 0.19 -6.47
N PHE A 18 17.98 -0.76 -6.97
CA PHE A 18 16.53 -0.58 -7.08
C PHE A 18 15.86 -0.49 -5.71
N ALA A 19 16.28 -1.30 -4.74
CA ALA A 19 15.77 -1.21 -3.37
C ALA A 19 16.09 0.16 -2.75
N GLU A 20 17.30 0.68 -2.95
CA GLU A 20 17.66 2.04 -2.55
C GLU A 20 16.83 3.11 -3.28
N TYR A 21 16.56 2.93 -4.57
CA TYR A 21 15.71 3.84 -5.35
C TYR A 21 14.28 3.90 -4.84
N CYS A 22 13.75 2.79 -4.34
CA CYS A 22 12.41 2.72 -3.74
C CYS A 22 12.32 3.46 -2.39
N ASP A 23 13.42 3.78 -1.75
CA ASP A 23 13.50 4.60 -0.52
C ASP A 23 12.55 4.14 0.60
N GLY A 24 12.43 2.83 0.78
CA GLY A 24 11.52 2.25 1.78
C GLY A 24 10.04 2.41 1.48
N ASN A 25 9.67 2.80 0.25
CA ASN A 25 8.26 2.91 -0.18
C ASN A 25 7.74 1.63 -0.86
N VAL A 26 8.50 0.55 -0.82
CA VAL A 26 8.12 -0.77 -1.31
C VAL A 26 8.45 -1.82 -0.26
N LEU A 27 7.46 -2.65 0.07
CA LEU A 27 7.59 -3.81 0.96
C LEU A 27 7.11 -5.07 0.25
N TYR A 28 7.49 -6.22 0.77
CA TYR A 28 7.06 -7.53 0.26
C TYR A 28 6.70 -8.45 1.41
N THR A 29 5.57 -9.14 1.27
CA THR A 29 5.17 -10.26 2.15
C THR A 29 4.99 -11.53 1.32
N ASP A 30 5.18 -12.69 1.91
CA ASP A 30 4.99 -13.96 1.20
C ASP A 30 3.52 -14.24 0.87
N GLU A 31 2.59 -13.79 1.72
CA GLU A 31 1.15 -14.05 1.57
C GLU A 31 0.49 -13.13 0.54
N ARG A 32 0.87 -11.83 0.53
CA ARG A 32 0.14 -10.80 -0.24
C ARG A 32 0.99 -10.15 -1.33
N GLY A 33 2.27 -10.52 -1.43
CA GLY A 33 3.19 -10.01 -2.44
C GLY A 33 3.69 -8.60 -2.17
N TYR A 34 3.89 -7.81 -3.22
CA TYR A 34 4.43 -6.47 -3.12
C TYR A 34 3.40 -5.42 -2.71
N PHE A 35 3.81 -4.56 -1.78
CA PHE A 35 3.11 -3.35 -1.36
C PHE A 35 3.88 -2.11 -1.77
N THR A 36 3.16 -1.04 -2.09
CA THR A 36 3.71 0.29 -2.33
C THR A 36 3.04 1.30 -1.41
N TYR A 37 3.84 2.22 -0.84
CA TYR A 37 3.30 3.34 -0.09
C TYR A 37 2.80 4.43 -1.04
N THR A 38 1.56 4.89 -0.86
CA THR A 38 0.90 5.86 -1.74
C THR A 38 1.08 7.31 -1.29
N GLY A 39 1.69 7.53 -0.13
CA GLY A 39 1.70 8.82 0.57
C GLY A 39 0.63 8.91 1.64
N ALA A 40 -0.37 8.01 1.63
CA ALA A 40 -1.43 7.94 2.63
C ALA A 40 -1.57 6.55 3.26
N ARG A 41 -1.27 5.49 2.52
CA ARG A 41 -1.37 4.10 2.98
C ARG A 41 -0.51 3.15 2.16
N TRP A 42 -0.37 1.93 2.61
CA TRP A 42 0.20 0.83 1.86
C TRP A 42 -0.86 0.15 1.00
N GLU A 43 -0.55 -0.12 -0.26
CA GLU A 43 -1.42 -0.84 -1.18
C GLU A 43 -0.71 -2.05 -1.80
N ALA A 44 -1.35 -3.20 -1.80
CA ALA A 44 -0.87 -4.37 -2.52
C ALA A 44 -0.95 -4.08 -4.03
N SER A 45 0.19 -3.88 -4.69
CA SER A 45 0.23 -3.51 -6.09
C SER A 45 1.51 -3.96 -6.80
N PRO A 46 1.60 -5.23 -7.21
CA PRO A 46 2.71 -5.70 -8.02
C PRO A 46 2.93 -4.88 -9.30
N ALA A 47 1.85 -4.41 -9.92
CA ALA A 47 1.91 -3.59 -11.14
C ALA A 47 2.59 -2.23 -10.91
N LYS A 48 2.37 -1.59 -9.75
CA LYS A 48 3.06 -0.34 -9.39
C LYS A 48 4.56 -0.57 -9.24
N VAL A 49 4.97 -1.67 -8.59
CA VAL A 49 6.40 -2.00 -8.44
C VAL A 49 7.04 -2.27 -9.80
N ALA A 50 6.36 -2.97 -10.71
CA ALA A 50 6.82 -3.15 -12.08
C ALA A 50 6.98 -1.79 -12.82
N SER A 51 6.04 -0.86 -12.65
CA SER A 51 6.15 0.50 -13.20
C SER A 51 7.30 1.28 -12.57
N MET A 52 7.54 1.16 -11.27
CA MET A 52 8.70 1.78 -10.60
C MET A 52 10.02 1.26 -11.17
N TRP A 53 10.11 -0.06 -11.43
CA TRP A 53 11.26 -0.64 -12.11
C TRP A 53 11.45 -0.06 -13.51
N GLN A 54 10.39 0.10 -14.29
CA GLN A 54 10.48 0.68 -15.63
C GLN A 54 10.97 2.12 -15.59
N ASN A 55 10.48 2.93 -14.64
CA ASN A 55 10.93 4.30 -14.43
C ASN A 55 12.41 4.34 -14.05
N PHE A 56 12.81 3.55 -13.06
CA PHE A 56 14.21 3.40 -12.66
C PHE A 56 15.10 3.02 -13.85
N SER A 57 14.71 2.01 -14.62
CA SER A 57 15.44 1.52 -15.78
C SER A 57 15.53 2.60 -16.88
N ASN A 58 14.50 3.44 -17.06
CA ASN A 58 14.52 4.55 -18.00
C ASN A 58 15.46 5.67 -17.53
N GLU A 59 15.44 6.01 -16.27
CA GLU A 59 16.37 6.99 -15.69
C GLU A 59 17.82 6.50 -15.76
N GLN A 60 18.06 5.23 -15.42
CA GLN A 60 19.36 4.59 -15.56
C GLN A 60 19.86 4.63 -17.01
N TRP A 61 18.98 4.30 -17.97
CA TRP A 61 19.29 4.35 -19.38
C TRP A 61 19.67 5.76 -19.83
N LYS A 62 18.89 6.76 -19.47
CA LYS A 62 19.19 8.18 -19.79
C LYS A 62 20.55 8.58 -19.23
N TYR A 63 20.81 8.24 -17.96
CA TYR A 63 22.08 8.56 -17.29
C TYR A 63 23.29 7.97 -18.03
N VAL A 64 23.25 6.68 -18.38
CA VAL A 64 24.37 6.04 -19.07
C VAL A 64 24.55 6.56 -20.52
N LYS A 65 23.46 6.93 -21.20
CA LYS A 65 23.52 7.55 -22.54
C LYS A 65 24.13 8.95 -22.49
N ASP A 66 23.81 9.73 -21.50
CA ASP A 66 24.41 11.06 -21.29
C ASP A 66 25.91 10.93 -20.96
N ALA A 67 26.29 9.93 -20.14
CA ALA A 67 27.70 9.65 -19.85
C ALA A 67 28.46 9.21 -21.10
N GLN A 68 27.88 8.35 -21.94
CA GLN A 68 28.43 7.91 -23.22
C GLN A 68 28.68 9.11 -24.15
N ALA A 69 27.69 9.97 -24.31
CA ALA A 69 27.79 11.14 -25.17
C ALA A 69 28.90 12.11 -24.69
N LYS A 70 28.96 12.33 -23.36
CA LYS A 70 30.04 13.17 -22.78
C LYS A 70 31.44 12.58 -22.97
N ALA A 71 31.60 11.26 -22.80
CA ALA A 71 32.87 10.60 -22.99
C ALA A 71 33.30 10.62 -24.47
N GLY A 72 32.37 10.34 -25.39
CA GLY A 72 32.60 10.47 -26.82
C GLY A 72 33.05 11.87 -27.23
N LYS A 73 32.28 12.88 -26.80
CA LYS A 73 32.61 14.28 -27.13
C LYS A 73 34.01 14.70 -26.62
N LYS A 74 34.38 14.30 -25.39
CA LYS A 74 35.71 14.61 -24.85
C LYS A 74 36.84 14.01 -25.68
N LEU A 75 36.68 12.79 -26.19
CA LEU A 75 37.64 12.14 -27.05
C LEU A 75 37.70 12.85 -28.39
N ASP A 76 36.56 13.16 -29.03
CA ASP A 76 36.49 13.85 -30.33
C ASP A 76 37.09 15.25 -30.24
N ASP A 77 36.72 16.05 -29.23
CA ASP A 77 37.28 17.38 -28.98
C ASP A 77 38.82 17.33 -28.81
N TYR A 78 39.34 16.30 -28.09
CA TYR A 78 40.75 16.12 -27.92
C TYR A 78 41.45 15.79 -29.23
N ILE A 79 40.93 14.83 -30.02
CA ILE A 79 41.48 14.47 -31.35
C ILE A 79 41.46 15.68 -32.26
N GLN A 80 40.37 16.45 -32.30
CA GLN A 80 40.24 17.65 -33.08
C GLN A 80 41.24 18.73 -32.67
N SER A 81 41.51 18.89 -31.40
CA SER A 81 42.51 19.85 -30.90
C SER A 81 43.94 19.51 -31.35
N CYS A 82 44.24 18.22 -31.60
CA CYS A 82 45.53 17.72 -32.04
C CYS A 82 45.65 17.65 -33.59
N THR A 83 44.56 17.96 -34.35
CA THR A 83 44.51 17.87 -35.81
C THR A 83 44.70 19.25 -36.41
N SER A 84 45.71 19.43 -37.25
CA SER A 84 46.03 20.69 -37.98
C SER A 84 45.05 20.90 -39.13
N LYS A 85 45.00 22.13 -39.67
CA LYS A 85 44.10 22.49 -40.79
C LYS A 85 44.34 21.71 -42.07
N ASP A 86 45.52 21.16 -42.25
CA ASP A 86 45.91 20.30 -43.41
C ASP A 86 45.56 18.80 -43.18
N GLY A 87 44.92 18.46 -42.06
CA GLY A 87 44.57 17.08 -41.71
C GLY A 87 45.68 16.29 -41.07
N SER A 88 46.88 16.89 -40.89
CA SER A 88 47.97 16.24 -40.18
C SER A 88 47.70 16.21 -38.65
N VAL A 89 48.02 15.10 -38.01
CA VAL A 89 47.86 14.93 -36.55
C VAL A 89 49.20 15.10 -35.90
N ALA A 90 49.43 16.19 -35.17
CA ALA A 90 50.68 16.47 -34.48
C ALA A 90 50.41 16.72 -32.98
N GLY A 91 51.31 16.23 -32.14
CA GLY A 91 51.29 16.52 -30.71
C GLY A 91 50.29 15.71 -29.86
N ILE A 92 49.79 14.58 -30.34
CA ILE A 92 48.97 13.69 -29.53
C ILE A 92 49.78 13.11 -28.36
N ASP A 93 49.35 13.44 -27.16
CA ASP A 93 49.75 12.66 -25.99
C ASP A 93 49.00 11.33 -26.00
N LEU A 94 49.71 10.26 -26.30
CA LEU A 94 49.16 8.91 -26.38
C LEU A 94 48.55 8.46 -25.06
N LYS A 95 49.11 8.86 -23.91
CA LYS A 95 48.55 8.50 -22.58
C LYS A 95 47.21 9.16 -22.37
N GLN A 96 47.07 10.44 -22.73
CA GLN A 96 45.80 11.18 -22.59
C GLN A 96 44.75 10.61 -23.54
N ARG A 97 45.11 10.36 -24.81
CA ARG A 97 44.20 9.72 -25.78
C ARG A 97 43.70 8.36 -25.29
N ASP A 98 44.60 7.51 -24.82
CA ASP A 98 44.27 6.17 -24.36
C ASP A 98 43.40 6.20 -23.09
N ALA A 99 43.63 7.18 -22.20
CA ALA A 99 42.75 7.41 -21.05
C ALA A 99 41.34 7.81 -21.46
N LEU A 100 41.19 8.71 -22.44
CA LEU A 100 39.89 9.14 -22.98
C LEU A 100 39.19 8.01 -23.73
N GLN A 101 39.93 7.24 -24.52
CA GLN A 101 39.38 6.05 -25.21
C GLN A 101 38.87 5.02 -24.21
N LYS A 102 39.63 4.72 -23.16
CA LYS A 102 39.23 3.82 -22.09
C LYS A 102 37.96 4.31 -21.37
N ALA A 103 37.87 5.61 -21.14
CA ALA A 103 36.66 6.21 -20.53
C ALA A 103 35.42 6.04 -21.44
N LYS A 104 35.57 6.22 -22.76
CA LYS A 104 34.53 5.99 -23.76
C LYS A 104 34.14 4.52 -23.79
N ASP A 105 35.09 3.60 -23.87
CA ASP A 105 34.83 2.15 -23.91
C ASP A 105 34.11 1.67 -22.65
N SER A 106 34.46 2.24 -21.48
CA SER A 106 33.77 1.98 -20.23
C SER A 106 32.30 2.49 -20.27
N ALA A 107 32.08 3.67 -20.82
CA ALA A 107 30.72 4.20 -20.98
C ALA A 107 29.88 3.39 -22.00
N ASP A 108 30.48 2.92 -23.07
CA ASP A 108 29.84 2.02 -24.04
C ASP A 108 29.43 0.69 -23.39
N ALA A 109 30.30 0.13 -22.55
CA ALA A 109 30.02 -1.09 -21.78
C ALA A 109 28.84 -0.87 -20.81
N LEU A 110 28.78 0.28 -20.12
CA LEU A 110 27.65 0.61 -19.23
C LEU A 110 26.33 0.73 -19.99
N VAL A 111 26.33 1.32 -21.18
CA VAL A 111 25.14 1.39 -22.04
C VAL A 111 24.68 0.00 -22.46
N ALA A 112 25.61 -0.88 -22.88
CA ALA A 112 25.28 -2.26 -23.24
C ALA A 112 24.70 -3.03 -22.07
N ALA A 113 25.28 -2.87 -20.88
CA ALA A 113 24.79 -3.48 -19.64
C ALA A 113 23.40 -2.97 -19.27
N ALA A 114 23.17 -1.65 -19.22
CA ALA A 114 21.87 -1.07 -18.92
C ALA A 114 20.79 -1.50 -19.92
N LYS A 115 21.11 -1.59 -21.22
CA LYS A 115 20.18 -2.09 -22.25
C LYS A 115 19.67 -3.50 -21.92
N LYS A 116 20.52 -4.39 -21.43
CA LYS A 116 20.18 -5.76 -21.07
C LYS A 116 19.09 -5.81 -19.98
N TYR A 117 19.12 -4.89 -19.00
CA TYR A 117 18.16 -4.82 -17.90
C TYR A 117 16.82 -4.19 -18.24
N ARG A 118 16.60 -3.79 -19.48
CA ARG A 118 15.32 -3.29 -19.98
C ARG A 118 14.41 -4.40 -20.53
N SER A 119 14.81 -5.66 -20.42
CA SER A 119 13.98 -6.81 -20.82
C SER A 119 13.11 -7.31 -19.66
N ALA A 120 11.92 -7.87 -19.97
CA ALA A 120 10.99 -8.41 -18.99
C ALA A 120 11.64 -9.50 -18.11
N ASN A 121 12.39 -10.43 -18.73
CA ASN A 121 13.07 -11.49 -17.99
C ASN A 121 14.05 -10.96 -16.91
N LYS A 122 14.73 -9.85 -17.21
CA LYS A 122 15.64 -9.23 -16.23
C LYS A 122 14.90 -8.45 -15.16
N GLN A 123 13.80 -7.80 -15.52
CA GLN A 123 12.89 -7.19 -14.54
C GLN A 123 12.42 -8.25 -13.53
N ASP A 124 11.90 -9.37 -14.01
CA ASP A 124 11.38 -10.44 -13.14
C ASP A 124 12.47 -11.04 -12.24
N ALA A 125 13.66 -11.28 -12.80
CA ALA A 125 14.79 -11.79 -12.04
C ALA A 125 15.21 -10.84 -10.91
N VAL A 126 15.32 -9.54 -11.21
CA VAL A 126 15.70 -8.53 -10.22
C VAL A 126 14.62 -8.36 -9.17
N LEU A 127 13.34 -8.25 -9.56
CA LEU A 127 12.23 -8.13 -8.61
C LEU A 127 12.14 -9.36 -7.71
N LYS A 128 12.42 -10.56 -8.21
CA LYS A 128 12.49 -11.77 -7.38
C LYS A 128 13.56 -11.68 -6.29
N ILE A 129 14.73 -11.10 -6.60
CA ILE A 129 15.81 -10.90 -5.62
C ILE A 129 15.43 -9.79 -4.62
N CYS A 130 14.73 -8.75 -5.08
CA CYS A 130 14.27 -7.66 -4.22
C CYS A 130 13.34 -8.12 -3.09
N ARG A 131 12.60 -9.23 -3.25
CA ARG A 131 11.72 -9.77 -2.22
C ARG A 131 12.44 -9.91 -0.87
N ALA A 132 13.63 -10.51 -0.88
CA ALA A 132 14.39 -10.70 0.35
C ALA A 132 14.88 -9.39 1.01
N LYS A 133 15.08 -8.33 0.21
CA LYS A 133 15.52 -7.02 0.70
C LYS A 133 14.38 -6.14 1.19
N MET A 134 13.19 -6.36 0.65
CA MET A 134 11.98 -5.59 0.93
C MET A 134 11.01 -6.37 1.82
N PHE A 135 11.45 -7.52 2.33
CA PHE A 135 10.62 -8.42 3.12
C PHE A 135 10.18 -7.77 4.44
N CYS A 136 8.91 -7.96 4.78
CA CYS A 136 8.37 -7.69 6.10
C CYS A 136 7.34 -8.78 6.45
N GLU A 137 7.10 -8.96 7.74
CA GLU A 137 6.06 -9.86 8.23
C GLU A 137 4.68 -9.30 7.90
N ALA A 138 3.77 -10.15 7.42
CA ALA A 138 2.39 -9.72 7.07
C ALA A 138 1.64 -9.12 8.27
N GLY A 139 1.89 -9.63 9.48
CA GLY A 139 1.30 -9.12 10.72
C GLY A 139 1.78 -7.73 11.15
N LEU A 140 2.70 -7.11 10.39
CA LEU A 140 3.12 -5.72 10.61
C LEU A 140 2.03 -4.73 10.17
N PHE A 141 1.26 -5.08 9.14
CA PHE A 141 0.22 -4.23 8.60
C PHE A 141 -1.03 -4.21 9.51
N ASP A 142 -1.60 -3.02 9.65
CA ASP A 142 -2.85 -2.75 10.38
C ASP A 142 -2.84 -3.25 11.83
N ASN A 143 -1.66 -3.33 12.45
CA ASN A 143 -1.47 -3.94 13.76
C ASN A 143 -1.90 -3.04 14.93
N ASP A 144 -1.84 -1.71 14.80
CA ASP A 144 -2.30 -0.80 15.85
C ASP A 144 -3.80 -0.55 15.73
N ALA A 145 -4.56 -1.18 16.64
CA ALA A 145 -6.01 -1.09 16.69
C ALA A 145 -6.54 0.33 16.96
N PHE A 146 -5.72 1.24 17.47
CA PHE A 146 -6.12 2.60 17.82
C PHE A 146 -5.74 3.65 16.78
N LEU A 147 -5.05 3.26 15.73
CA LEU A 147 -4.80 4.15 14.61
C LEU A 147 -5.91 4.01 13.57
N LEU A 148 -6.57 5.11 13.24
CA LEU A 148 -7.57 5.18 12.19
C LEU A 148 -7.09 6.10 11.09
N ASN A 149 -6.81 5.55 9.93
CA ASN A 149 -6.36 6.34 8.79
C ASN A 149 -7.52 7.00 8.06
N THR A 150 -7.40 8.29 7.78
CA THR A 150 -8.42 9.12 7.12
C THR A 150 -7.80 9.92 5.97
N PRO A 151 -8.56 10.48 5.04
CA PRO A 151 -8.01 11.33 3.98
C PRO A 151 -7.22 12.56 4.47
N ALA A 152 -7.45 13.02 5.71
CA ALA A 152 -6.73 14.17 6.30
C ALA A 152 -5.46 13.77 7.08
N GLY A 153 -5.26 12.48 7.35
CA GLY A 153 -4.17 11.97 8.16
C GLY A 153 -4.60 10.81 9.04
N THR A 154 -3.70 10.33 9.88
CA THR A 154 -3.94 9.25 10.83
C THR A 154 -4.45 9.83 12.15
N VAL A 155 -5.56 9.31 12.65
CA VAL A 155 -6.16 9.67 13.95
C VAL A 155 -5.68 8.68 15.00
N ASP A 156 -5.08 9.17 16.06
CA ASP A 156 -4.89 8.39 17.29
C ASP A 156 -6.21 8.42 18.10
N LEU A 157 -6.92 7.31 18.11
CA LEU A 157 -8.21 7.17 18.79
C LEU A 157 -8.13 7.24 20.33
N LYS A 158 -6.92 7.13 20.92
CA LYS A 158 -6.73 7.29 22.37
C LYS A 158 -6.71 8.76 22.77
N THR A 159 -6.16 9.61 21.91
CA THR A 159 -5.98 11.03 22.19
C THR A 159 -6.91 11.94 21.39
N GLY A 160 -7.49 11.44 20.29
CA GLY A 160 -8.26 12.21 19.32
C GLY A 160 -7.41 13.12 18.43
N GLN A 161 -6.08 13.02 18.48
CA GLN A 161 -5.19 13.85 17.67
C GLN A 161 -5.07 13.26 16.25
N ILE A 162 -4.96 14.17 15.27
CA ILE A 162 -4.71 13.84 13.87
C ILE A 162 -3.29 14.29 13.53
N TYR A 163 -2.53 13.40 12.92
CA TYR A 163 -1.18 13.69 12.41
C TYR A 163 -1.04 13.27 10.94
N GLY A 164 0.00 13.75 10.26
CA GLY A 164 0.23 13.43 8.85
C GLY A 164 0.45 11.92 8.65
N HIS A 165 0.07 11.43 7.48
CA HIS A 165 0.29 10.02 7.12
C HIS A 165 1.76 9.65 7.22
N SER A 166 2.05 8.47 7.77
CA SER A 166 3.39 7.91 7.87
C SER A 166 3.43 6.50 7.29
N LYS A 167 4.47 6.19 6.51
CA LYS A 167 4.72 4.82 6.07
C LYS A 167 5.02 3.87 7.23
N ASP A 168 5.51 4.41 8.34
CA ASP A 168 5.88 3.67 9.54
C ASP A 168 4.66 3.29 10.41
N ASP A 169 3.46 3.79 10.07
CA ASP A 169 2.20 3.33 10.66
C ASP A 169 1.73 1.99 10.07
N TYR A 170 2.30 1.57 8.94
CA TYR A 170 1.99 0.32 8.24
C TYR A 170 0.50 0.08 7.98
N ILE A 171 -0.27 1.14 7.72
CA ILE A 171 -1.71 1.05 7.52
C ILE A 171 -2.02 0.80 6.04
N THR A 172 -2.93 -0.15 5.77
CA THR A 172 -3.40 -0.49 4.42
C THR A 172 -4.80 0.04 4.12
N LEU A 173 -5.57 0.41 5.13
CA LEU A 173 -6.97 0.81 5.06
C LEU A 173 -7.12 2.34 5.25
N ILE A 174 -8.22 2.89 4.75
CA ILE A 174 -8.53 4.32 4.90
C ILE A 174 -10.05 4.53 4.97
N THR A 175 -10.50 5.50 5.77
CA THR A 175 -11.91 5.93 5.78
C THR A 175 -12.27 6.68 4.51
N SER A 176 -13.55 6.74 4.16
CA SER A 176 -14.00 7.51 2.98
C SER A 176 -13.97 9.01 3.21
N VAL A 177 -14.04 9.46 4.45
CA VAL A 177 -14.11 10.87 4.82
C VAL A 177 -13.13 11.20 5.93
N ALA A 178 -12.70 12.47 5.96
CA ALA A 178 -11.90 13.00 7.05
C ALA A 178 -12.77 13.53 8.19
N PRO A 179 -12.31 13.47 9.46
CA PRO A 179 -12.95 14.19 10.54
C PRO A 179 -12.90 15.71 10.28
N ASP A 180 -14.01 16.38 10.50
CA ASP A 180 -14.10 17.85 10.39
C ASP A 180 -14.78 18.42 11.64
N ALA A 181 -13.97 19.01 12.52
CA ALA A 181 -14.46 19.62 13.76
C ALA A 181 -15.31 20.89 13.54
N ALA A 182 -15.28 21.46 12.34
CA ALA A 182 -16.10 22.62 12.00
C ALA A 182 -17.56 22.23 11.66
N GLN A 183 -17.83 20.95 11.42
CA GLN A 183 -19.18 20.45 11.17
C GLN A 183 -19.91 20.19 12.48
N GLU A 184 -21.03 20.87 12.70
CA GLU A 184 -21.85 20.70 13.91
C GLU A 184 -22.57 19.34 13.98
N GLY A 185 -22.60 18.57 12.88
CA GLY A 185 -23.25 17.25 12.83
C GLY A 185 -24.75 17.26 13.08
N LYS A 186 -25.41 18.42 13.00
CA LYS A 186 -26.81 18.63 13.35
C LYS A 186 -27.75 17.65 12.62
N LEU A 187 -27.54 17.45 11.32
CA LEU A 187 -28.39 16.52 10.55
C LEU A 187 -28.33 15.09 11.09
N TRP A 188 -27.14 14.65 11.48
CA TRP A 188 -26.92 13.34 12.08
C TRP A 188 -27.57 13.25 13.48
N ASP A 189 -27.41 14.31 14.27
CA ASP A 189 -28.03 14.38 15.60
C ASP A 189 -29.56 14.36 15.54
N ASP A 190 -30.17 15.14 14.65
CA ASP A 190 -31.62 15.16 14.39
C ASP A 190 -32.12 13.79 13.89
N PHE A 191 -31.35 13.14 13.02
CA PHE A 191 -31.63 11.76 12.58
C PHE A 191 -31.64 10.78 13.75
N LEU A 192 -30.60 10.80 14.58
CA LEU A 192 -30.51 9.93 15.77
C LEU A 192 -31.67 10.18 16.73
N ASN A 193 -32.02 11.44 17.01
CA ASN A 193 -33.19 11.79 17.86
C ASN A 193 -34.50 11.24 17.28
N THR A 194 -34.62 11.25 15.95
CA THR A 194 -35.83 10.74 15.27
C THR A 194 -35.95 9.22 15.39
N ILE A 195 -34.85 8.47 15.10
CA ILE A 195 -34.92 7.01 15.09
C ILE A 195 -34.96 6.39 16.49
N THR A 196 -34.51 7.13 17.52
CA THR A 196 -34.59 6.72 18.93
C THR A 196 -35.85 7.21 19.61
N CYS A 197 -36.71 7.97 18.89
CA CYS A 197 -37.94 8.59 19.45
C CYS A 197 -37.65 9.44 20.71
N GLY A 198 -36.48 10.07 20.78
CA GLY A 198 -36.03 10.89 21.91
C GLY A 198 -35.47 10.09 23.10
N ASP A 199 -35.31 8.79 22.97
CA ASP A 199 -34.62 7.96 23.98
C ASP A 199 -33.15 8.28 23.99
N MET A 200 -32.70 8.99 25.02
CA MET A 200 -31.33 9.46 25.15
C MET A 200 -30.36 8.32 25.48
N GLU A 201 -30.78 7.30 26.21
CA GLU A 201 -29.94 6.12 26.53
C GLU A 201 -29.65 5.31 25.26
N LEU A 202 -30.68 5.09 24.43
CA LEU A 202 -30.51 4.42 23.15
C LEU A 202 -29.63 5.23 22.20
N LYS A 203 -29.79 6.55 22.18
CA LYS A 203 -28.94 7.45 21.36
C LYS A 203 -27.49 7.36 21.77
N GLU A 204 -27.20 7.42 23.06
CA GLU A 204 -25.85 7.28 23.59
C GLU A 204 -25.25 5.89 23.28
N PHE A 205 -26.03 4.83 23.43
CA PHE A 205 -25.62 3.48 23.05
C PHE A 205 -25.26 3.39 21.55
N LEU A 206 -26.02 3.99 20.67
CA LEU A 206 -25.71 4.01 19.22
C LEU A 206 -24.43 4.79 18.92
N GLN A 207 -24.14 5.87 19.66
CA GLN A 207 -22.89 6.61 19.54
C GLN A 207 -21.69 5.79 20.04
N GLN A 208 -21.84 5.10 21.15
CA GLN A 208 -20.81 4.19 21.69
C GLN A 208 -20.55 3.03 20.73
N LEU A 209 -21.59 2.45 20.13
CA LEU A 209 -21.46 1.40 19.10
C LEU A 209 -20.67 1.89 17.89
N ALA A 210 -20.96 3.09 17.40
CA ALA A 210 -20.22 3.68 16.29
C ALA A 210 -18.76 3.95 16.67
N GLY A 211 -18.50 4.44 17.88
CA GLY A 211 -17.15 4.65 18.40
C GLY A 211 -16.38 3.33 18.57
N MET A 212 -17.01 2.28 19.04
CA MET A 212 -16.40 0.95 19.13
C MET A 212 -16.04 0.40 17.74
N ALA A 213 -16.91 0.63 16.73
CA ALA A 213 -16.65 0.22 15.37
C ALA A 213 -15.44 0.94 14.74
N ALA A 214 -15.01 2.10 15.25
CA ALA A 214 -13.81 2.78 14.78
C ALA A 214 -12.51 2.14 15.32
N ILE A 215 -12.59 1.36 16.42
CA ILE A 215 -11.42 0.75 17.06
C ILE A 215 -11.24 -0.68 16.53
N GLY A 216 -10.02 -0.99 16.09
CA GLY A 216 -9.68 -2.31 15.54
C GLY A 216 -9.48 -3.40 16.61
N LYS A 217 -10.25 -3.36 17.72
CA LYS A 217 -10.13 -4.31 18.82
C LYS A 217 -11.51 -4.73 19.31
N VAL A 218 -11.67 -6.01 19.54
CA VAL A 218 -12.87 -6.55 20.22
C VAL A 218 -12.78 -6.23 21.72
N TYR A 219 -13.71 -5.41 22.19
CA TYR A 219 -13.87 -5.12 23.63
C TYR A 219 -14.90 -6.03 24.29
N GLU A 220 -15.95 -6.32 23.57
CA GLU A 220 -17.08 -7.10 24.02
C GLU A 220 -17.34 -8.23 23.02
N GLU A 221 -17.30 -9.45 23.49
CA GLU A 221 -17.56 -10.64 22.65
C GLU A 221 -19.08 -10.81 22.40
N LYS A 222 -19.65 -9.85 21.66
CA LYS A 222 -21.10 -9.76 21.42
C LYS A 222 -21.41 -9.62 19.94
N LEU A 223 -22.50 -10.28 19.52
CA LEU A 223 -23.15 -10.04 18.24
C LEU A 223 -24.27 -8.98 18.47
N ILE A 224 -24.21 -7.89 17.75
CA ILE A 224 -25.25 -6.85 17.81
C ILE A 224 -26.35 -7.19 16.80
N ILE A 225 -27.59 -7.32 17.30
CA ILE A 225 -28.76 -7.59 16.46
C ILE A 225 -29.69 -6.38 16.51
N ALA A 226 -29.83 -5.70 15.35
CA ALA A 226 -30.73 -4.56 15.22
C ALA A 226 -32.12 -5.02 14.77
N CYS A 227 -33.09 -4.97 15.66
CA CYS A 227 -34.49 -5.34 15.40
C CYS A 227 -35.41 -4.11 15.22
N GLY A 228 -36.52 -4.29 14.51
CA GLY A 228 -37.56 -3.26 14.36
C GLY A 228 -38.51 -3.54 13.22
N ASN A 229 -39.65 -2.85 13.24
CA ASN A 229 -40.83 -3.12 12.40
C ASN A 229 -40.77 -2.57 10.95
N GLY A 230 -39.57 -2.30 10.42
CA GLY A 230 -39.37 -1.70 9.10
C GLY A 230 -39.47 -0.15 9.13
N SER A 231 -38.86 0.50 8.13
CA SER A 231 -38.85 1.97 7.93
C SER A 231 -38.50 2.82 9.17
N ASN A 232 -37.67 2.30 10.06
CA ASN A 232 -37.28 2.92 11.33
C ASN A 232 -35.80 3.38 11.37
N GLY A 233 -35.19 3.58 10.22
CA GLY A 233 -33.83 4.16 10.11
C GLY A 233 -32.65 3.20 10.31
N LYS A 234 -32.85 1.90 10.62
CA LYS A 234 -31.74 0.94 10.83
C LYS A 234 -30.76 0.91 9.66
N SER A 235 -31.28 0.71 8.45
CA SER A 235 -30.44 0.64 7.25
C SER A 235 -29.71 1.96 6.99
N THR A 236 -30.36 3.10 7.22
CA THR A 236 -29.72 4.42 7.09
C THR A 236 -28.59 4.57 8.08
N PHE A 237 -28.78 4.18 9.34
CA PHE A 237 -27.73 4.23 10.37
C PHE A 237 -26.49 3.40 9.97
N PHE A 238 -26.66 2.12 9.70
CA PHE A 238 -25.54 1.25 9.35
C PHE A 238 -24.89 1.61 8.01
N ASN A 239 -25.68 1.99 7.00
CA ASN A 239 -25.11 2.40 5.70
C ASN A 239 -24.29 3.69 5.85
N THR A 240 -24.71 4.64 6.66
CA THR A 240 -23.92 5.86 6.93
C THR A 240 -22.62 5.52 7.64
N LEU A 241 -22.64 4.64 8.65
CA LEU A 241 -21.43 4.21 9.31
C LEU A 241 -20.48 3.48 8.35
N MET A 242 -21.00 2.59 7.52
CA MET A 242 -20.18 1.89 6.52
C MET A 242 -19.55 2.85 5.51
N GLU A 243 -20.32 3.83 5.04
CA GLU A 243 -19.84 4.86 4.12
C GLU A 243 -18.70 5.67 4.75
N VAL A 244 -18.86 6.11 6.00
CA VAL A 244 -17.82 6.82 6.74
C VAL A 244 -16.58 5.96 6.95
N MET A 245 -16.77 4.71 7.35
CA MET A 245 -15.66 3.80 7.66
C MET A 245 -14.87 3.35 6.43
N GLY A 246 -15.43 3.44 5.24
CA GLY A 246 -14.72 3.12 4.00
C GLY A 246 -14.13 1.72 3.99
N ASP A 247 -12.81 1.61 3.80
CA ASP A 247 -12.14 0.31 3.74
C ASP A 247 -12.21 -0.50 5.05
N TYR A 248 -12.48 0.15 6.17
CA TYR A 248 -12.63 -0.52 7.48
C TYR A 248 -13.98 -1.21 7.65
N ALA A 249 -14.93 -1.00 6.73
CA ALA A 249 -16.25 -1.61 6.79
C ALA A 249 -16.51 -2.54 5.60
N CYS A 250 -17.39 -3.52 5.78
CA CYS A 250 -17.93 -4.30 4.68
C CYS A 250 -19.32 -4.85 4.99
N THR A 251 -20.07 -5.16 3.92
CA THR A 251 -21.27 -5.97 4.01
C THR A 251 -20.91 -7.43 3.98
N PHE A 252 -21.71 -8.24 4.64
CA PHE A 252 -21.48 -9.65 4.78
C PHE A 252 -22.78 -10.44 4.55
N SER A 253 -22.69 -11.58 3.85
CA SER A 253 -23.89 -12.41 3.69
C SER A 253 -24.23 -13.12 4.99
N ALA A 254 -25.45 -12.93 5.47
CA ALA A 254 -25.95 -13.60 6.67
C ALA A 254 -25.88 -15.15 6.57
N ASP A 255 -25.80 -15.71 5.36
CA ASP A 255 -25.67 -17.15 5.12
C ASP A 255 -24.43 -17.77 5.78
N VAL A 256 -23.40 -16.97 6.03
CA VAL A 256 -22.19 -17.45 6.72
C VAL A 256 -22.45 -17.69 8.21
N LEU A 257 -23.41 -16.95 8.77
CA LEU A 257 -23.80 -17.06 10.19
C LEU A 257 -24.78 -18.20 10.47
N ILE A 258 -25.33 -18.83 9.44
CA ILE A 258 -26.29 -19.93 9.59
C ILE A 258 -25.62 -21.28 9.43
N GLN A 259 -26.27 -22.30 10.00
CA GLN A 259 -25.87 -23.70 9.81
C GLN A 259 -26.03 -24.09 8.33
N SER A 260 -24.92 -24.28 7.64
CA SER A 260 -24.89 -24.71 6.24
C SER A 260 -23.70 -25.65 6.00
N TYR A 261 -23.88 -26.58 5.04
CA TYR A 261 -22.79 -27.42 4.58
C TYR A 261 -21.97 -26.63 3.54
N GLY A 262 -20.67 -26.51 3.75
CA GLY A 262 -19.73 -25.89 2.81
C GLY A 262 -18.58 -25.17 3.51
N ASP A 263 -17.53 -24.92 2.75
CA ASP A 263 -16.39 -24.15 3.22
C ASP A 263 -16.73 -22.66 3.24
N LYS A 264 -16.55 -22.01 4.38
CA LYS A 264 -16.79 -20.60 4.62
C LYS A 264 -15.49 -19.77 4.66
N SER A 265 -14.34 -20.41 4.47
CA SER A 265 -13.01 -19.79 4.64
C SER A 265 -12.81 -18.59 3.72
N GLU A 266 -13.16 -18.71 2.45
CA GLU A 266 -13.02 -17.61 1.48
C GLU A 266 -13.85 -16.38 1.88
N LYS A 267 -15.07 -16.58 2.39
CA LYS A 267 -15.94 -15.49 2.84
C LYS A 267 -15.41 -14.85 4.13
N LEU A 268 -14.81 -15.65 5.00
CA LEU A 268 -14.22 -15.15 6.26
C LEU A 268 -12.91 -14.38 6.00
N SER A 269 -12.13 -14.77 5.01
CA SER A 269 -10.91 -14.04 4.65
C SER A 269 -11.17 -12.60 4.18
N MET A 270 -12.36 -12.29 3.66
CA MET A 270 -12.77 -10.93 3.29
C MET A 270 -12.93 -9.99 4.49
N LEU A 271 -13.00 -10.55 5.71
CA LEU A 271 -13.18 -9.79 6.95
C LEU A 271 -11.85 -9.31 7.54
N ASP A 272 -10.74 -9.74 6.98
CA ASP A 272 -9.41 -9.34 7.46
C ASP A 272 -9.25 -7.81 7.47
N GLY A 273 -8.84 -7.26 8.62
CA GLY A 273 -8.70 -5.82 8.84
C GLY A 273 -10.02 -5.05 8.97
N LYS A 274 -11.20 -5.67 8.81
CA LYS A 274 -12.48 -4.99 8.96
C LYS A 274 -12.83 -4.74 10.42
N ARG A 275 -13.29 -3.51 10.70
CA ARG A 275 -13.70 -3.05 12.04
C ARG A 275 -15.22 -3.00 12.20
N LEU A 276 -15.95 -2.83 11.09
CA LEU A 276 -17.40 -2.84 11.03
C LEU A 276 -17.86 -3.82 9.95
N VAL A 277 -18.55 -4.88 10.38
CA VAL A 277 -19.13 -5.87 9.47
C VAL A 277 -20.63 -5.90 9.66
N VAL A 278 -21.38 -5.59 8.60
CA VAL A 278 -22.83 -5.53 8.65
C VAL A 278 -23.42 -6.67 7.82
N ALA A 279 -24.13 -7.58 8.48
CA ALA A 279 -24.85 -8.65 7.80
C ALA A 279 -26.28 -8.23 7.46
N GLY A 280 -26.79 -8.72 6.34
CA GLY A 280 -28.18 -8.55 5.95
C GLY A 280 -29.15 -9.33 6.84
N GLU A 281 -30.44 -9.31 6.47
CA GLU A 281 -31.48 -10.00 7.20
C GLU A 281 -31.33 -11.53 7.14
N LEU A 282 -31.59 -12.18 8.27
CA LEU A 282 -31.72 -13.63 8.33
C LEU A 282 -33.15 -14.04 7.92
N GLY A 283 -33.25 -15.09 7.12
CA GLY A 283 -34.55 -15.65 6.75
C GLY A 283 -35.27 -16.26 7.96
N ALA A 284 -36.60 -16.23 7.92
CA ALA A 284 -37.42 -16.84 8.97
C ALA A 284 -37.11 -18.33 9.13
N GLY A 285 -36.93 -18.81 10.37
CA GLY A 285 -36.67 -20.20 10.71
C GLY A 285 -35.21 -20.67 10.50
N GLN A 286 -34.32 -19.81 10.09
CA GLN A 286 -32.88 -20.12 10.01
C GLN A 286 -32.27 -20.18 11.41
N ARG A 287 -31.33 -21.14 11.60
CA ARG A 287 -30.58 -21.29 12.86
C ARG A 287 -29.16 -20.76 12.69
N LEU A 288 -28.72 -19.97 13.65
CA LEU A 288 -27.34 -19.53 13.73
C LEU A 288 -26.42 -20.71 13.98
N ASP A 289 -25.25 -20.64 13.38
CA ASP A 289 -24.13 -21.53 13.67
C ASP A 289 -23.35 -20.97 14.85
N ASP A 290 -23.62 -21.49 16.04
CA ASP A 290 -23.03 -21.02 17.29
C ASP A 290 -21.49 -21.00 17.25
N ALA A 291 -20.89 -21.98 16.58
CA ALA A 291 -19.43 -22.05 16.46
C ALA A 291 -18.86 -20.90 15.62
N THR A 292 -19.50 -20.61 14.48
CA THR A 292 -19.11 -19.49 13.61
C THR A 292 -19.34 -18.15 14.32
N VAL A 293 -20.50 -17.95 14.95
CA VAL A 293 -20.81 -16.71 15.69
C VAL A 293 -19.81 -16.48 16.81
N LYS A 294 -19.54 -17.48 17.66
CA LYS A 294 -18.55 -17.38 18.74
C LYS A 294 -17.17 -17.01 18.21
N ARG A 295 -16.71 -17.69 17.16
CA ARG A 295 -15.42 -17.41 16.53
C ARG A 295 -15.32 -15.99 15.97
N MET A 296 -16.39 -15.45 15.38
CA MET A 296 -16.40 -14.10 14.84
C MET A 296 -16.46 -13.01 15.93
N CYS A 297 -17.08 -13.29 17.07
CA CYS A 297 -17.16 -12.35 18.18
C CYS A 297 -16.00 -12.48 19.17
N SER A 298 -15.18 -13.53 19.06
CA SER A 298 -14.07 -13.82 19.96
C SER A 298 -12.86 -12.92 19.68
N THR A 299 -12.01 -12.78 20.69
CA THR A 299 -10.67 -12.21 20.56
C THR A 299 -9.67 -13.19 19.95
N ASP A 300 -10.07 -14.44 19.71
CA ASP A 300 -9.23 -15.46 19.10
C ASP A 300 -8.97 -15.16 17.62
N LYS A 301 -7.75 -15.45 17.17
CA LYS A 301 -7.42 -15.31 15.74
C LYS A 301 -8.24 -16.29 14.92
N VAL A 302 -9.00 -15.76 13.97
CA VAL A 302 -9.69 -16.59 12.97
C VAL A 302 -8.66 -17.04 11.94
N VAL A 303 -8.36 -18.34 11.92
CA VAL A 303 -7.57 -18.94 10.84
C VAL A 303 -8.54 -19.25 9.70
N ALA A 304 -8.37 -18.57 8.57
CA ALA A 304 -9.15 -18.77 7.34
C ALA A 304 -8.40 -19.69 6.37
#